data_445b3d457bd40416ff95ce87a397973b
#
_entry.id   445b3d457bd40416ff95ce87a397973b
#
_cell.length_a   1.000
_cell.length_b   1.000
_cell.length_c   1.000
_cell.angle_alpha   90.00
_cell.angle_beta   90.00
_cell.angle_gamma   90.00
#
_symmetry.space_group_name_H-M   'P 1'
#
loop_
_entity.id
_entity.type
_entity.pdbx_description
1 polymer ?
#
loop_
_entity_poly.entity_id
_entity_poly.type
_entity_poly.pdbx_seq_one_letter_code
_entity_poly.pdbx_strand_id
1 'polypeptide(L)'
;MAMKSWRSRLLATYLGISHPYRWWASRRWCARGLAPISILFHHRIADDRKNDWTISCAAFERQLDWLQQHREIISLAEAQARISAGRNDRLAVCITFDDGYADNCLFAVPLLLKRSIPFTYFVTTKHIARQEPFPHDARRGLPLAPNTVDQIRAMADAGVEIGVHSRSHVDFGQINELQVVEDEIVGAKQEIEGWIGRATRFFAFPFGMPQNLSCPAIDVIRQSGLSGFCSAFGGYNWPRCDSFHLRRFHADEDFQQFLNWVTICPRKQVLTERAAAHIPCSAPSGSVSPGSASSGSVSLPASAGQAPQCLSRVES
;
A
#
# COMPACT_ATOMS: atom_id res chain seq x y z
N MET A 1 7.77 28.13 7.58
CA MET A 1 8.76 27.79 6.52
C MET A 1 10.13 27.33 7.07
N ALA A 2 10.73 27.95 8.07
CA ALA A 2 12.07 27.60 8.59
C ALA A 2 12.20 26.14 9.12
N MET A 3 11.18 25.63 9.80
CA MET A 3 11.21 24.30 10.44
C MET A 3 11.20 23.11 9.42
N LYS A 4 10.56 23.26 8.26
CA LYS A 4 10.61 22.26 7.19
C LYS A 4 12.00 22.21 6.52
N SER A 5 12.66 23.35 6.40
CA SER A 5 13.98 23.46 5.76
C SER A 5 15.11 22.74 6.54
N TRP A 6 15.17 22.82 7.87
CA TRP A 6 16.22 22.17 8.64
C TRP A 6 16.05 20.63 8.69
N ARG A 7 14.80 20.14 8.77
CA ARG A 7 14.51 18.70 8.69
C ARG A 7 14.94 18.10 7.34
N SER A 8 14.64 18.80 6.23
CA SER A 8 15.08 18.39 4.90
C SER A 8 16.60 18.35 4.79
N ARG A 9 17.32 19.34 5.37
CA ARG A 9 18.80 19.35 5.41
C ARG A 9 19.37 18.18 6.23
N LEU A 10 18.82 17.91 7.40
CA LEU A 10 19.24 16.76 8.21
C LEU A 10 19.00 15.44 7.49
N LEU A 11 17.88 15.33 6.82
CA LEU A 11 17.55 14.14 6.04
C LEU A 11 18.48 13.99 4.82
N ALA A 12 18.83 15.09 4.14
CA ALA A 12 19.82 15.08 3.06
C ALA A 12 21.20 14.60 3.57
N THR A 13 21.63 15.10 4.73
CA THR A 13 22.87 14.64 5.39
C THR A 13 22.80 13.15 5.73
N TYR A 14 21.69 12.70 6.31
CA TYR A 14 21.49 11.27 6.61
C TYR A 14 21.49 10.39 5.35
N LEU A 15 20.85 10.85 4.27
CA LEU A 15 20.89 10.17 2.98
C LEU A 15 22.31 10.06 2.44
N GLY A 16 23.10 11.16 2.51
CA GLY A 16 24.51 11.16 2.08
C GLY A 16 25.35 10.18 2.89
N ILE A 17 25.28 10.24 4.23
CA ILE A 17 26.04 9.34 5.12
C ILE A 17 25.62 7.87 4.91
N SER A 18 24.33 7.60 4.74
CA SER A 18 23.83 6.23 4.57
C SER A 18 23.90 5.72 3.12
N HIS A 19 24.33 6.55 2.17
CA HIS A 19 24.36 6.20 0.74
C HIS A 19 25.21 4.93 0.44
N PRO A 20 26.44 4.76 0.99
CA PRO A 20 27.23 3.55 0.74
C PRO A 20 26.50 2.28 1.20
N TYR A 21 25.88 2.33 2.39
CA TYR A 21 25.08 1.22 2.88
C TYR A 21 23.87 0.92 1.97
N ARG A 22 23.11 1.96 1.58
CA ARG A 22 21.94 1.82 0.70
C ARG A 22 22.30 1.20 -0.65
N TRP A 23 23.43 1.63 -1.22
CA TRP A 23 23.95 1.10 -2.46
C TRP A 23 24.37 -0.37 -2.31
N TRP A 24 25.14 -0.70 -1.27
CA TRP A 24 25.55 -2.07 -0.99
C TRP A 24 24.33 -2.97 -0.71
N ALA A 25 23.42 -2.53 0.14
CA ALA A 25 22.19 -3.27 0.46
C ALA A 25 21.34 -3.54 -0.79
N SER A 26 21.19 -2.53 -1.65
CA SER A 26 20.46 -2.69 -2.92
C SER A 26 21.06 -3.79 -3.78
N ARG A 27 22.39 -3.76 -4.00
CA ARG A 27 23.09 -4.78 -4.79
C ARG A 27 22.99 -6.17 -4.18
N ARG A 28 23.19 -6.25 -2.86
CA ARG A 28 23.12 -7.52 -2.12
C ARG A 28 21.73 -8.15 -2.23
N TRP A 29 20.68 -7.38 -2.03
CA TRP A 29 19.33 -7.92 -2.08
C TRP A 29 18.88 -8.24 -3.51
N CYS A 30 19.21 -7.42 -4.49
CA CYS A 30 18.97 -7.72 -5.91
C CYS A 30 19.67 -9.02 -6.34
N ALA A 31 20.95 -9.18 -6.02
CA ALA A 31 21.73 -10.38 -6.37
C ALA A 31 21.18 -11.67 -5.74
N ARG A 32 20.42 -11.56 -4.64
CA ARG A 32 19.77 -12.69 -3.96
C ARG A 32 18.33 -12.95 -4.46
N GLY A 33 17.82 -12.12 -5.34
CA GLY A 33 16.41 -12.17 -5.72
C GLY A 33 15.45 -11.75 -4.59
N LEU A 34 15.93 -11.00 -3.62
CA LEU A 34 15.21 -10.60 -2.42
C LEU A 34 15.12 -9.07 -2.29
N ALA A 35 15.15 -8.34 -3.40
CA ALA A 35 15.01 -6.90 -3.39
C ALA A 35 13.62 -6.50 -2.86
N PRO A 36 13.53 -5.51 -1.95
CA PRO A 36 12.25 -5.08 -1.42
C PRO A 36 11.45 -4.27 -2.45
N ILE A 37 10.13 -4.30 -2.30
CA ILE A 37 9.18 -3.51 -3.06
C ILE A 37 8.65 -2.40 -2.16
N SER A 38 8.77 -1.14 -2.61
CA SER A 38 8.16 0.02 -1.97
C SER A 38 6.80 0.29 -2.61
N ILE A 39 5.77 0.52 -1.81
CA ILE A 39 4.47 0.94 -2.31
C ILE A 39 4.23 2.35 -1.78
N LEU A 40 4.03 3.30 -2.68
CA LEU A 40 3.75 4.69 -2.35
C LEU A 40 2.26 4.95 -2.40
N PHE A 41 1.74 5.69 -1.42
CA PHE A 41 0.37 6.19 -1.49
C PHE A 41 0.35 7.71 -1.52
N HIS A 42 -0.49 8.24 -2.39
CA HIS A 42 -0.79 9.65 -2.60
C HIS A 42 -2.28 9.86 -2.29
N HIS A 43 -2.69 11.12 -2.09
CA HIS A 43 -4.11 11.45 -2.01
C HIS A 43 -4.46 12.44 -3.12
N ARG A 44 -3.95 13.65 -3.07
CA ARG A 44 -4.28 14.73 -3.99
C ARG A 44 -3.03 15.33 -4.62
N ILE A 45 -3.02 15.46 -5.94
CA ILE A 45 -1.98 16.16 -6.71
C ILE A 45 -2.62 17.42 -7.31
N ALA A 46 -2.23 18.58 -6.78
CA ALA A 46 -2.73 19.87 -7.23
C ALA A 46 -1.86 21.02 -6.71
N ASP A 47 -1.93 22.18 -7.37
CA ASP A 47 -1.18 23.38 -6.98
C ASP A 47 -2.02 24.42 -6.21
N ASP A 48 -3.34 24.22 -6.17
CA ASP A 48 -4.28 25.09 -5.45
C ASP A 48 -4.77 24.46 -4.14
N ARG A 49 -5.40 25.27 -3.27
CA ARG A 49 -6.12 24.87 -2.05
C ARG A 49 -5.50 23.67 -1.32
N LYS A 50 -4.22 23.78 -0.98
CA LYS A 50 -3.45 22.71 -0.34
C LYS A 50 -4.03 22.31 1.01
N ASN A 51 -4.34 21.01 1.16
CA ASN A 51 -4.53 20.36 2.44
C ASN A 51 -3.22 19.64 2.87
N ASP A 52 -3.22 18.93 4.00
CA ASP A 52 -2.03 18.24 4.53
C ASP A 52 -1.54 17.08 3.63
N TRP A 53 -2.41 16.60 2.73
CA TRP A 53 -2.18 15.45 1.86
C TRP A 53 -1.90 15.85 0.40
N THR A 54 -1.87 17.16 0.11
CA THR A 54 -1.65 17.65 -1.24
C THR A 54 -0.16 17.72 -1.56
N ILE A 55 0.23 17.10 -2.67
CA ILE A 55 1.54 17.22 -3.31
C ILE A 55 1.39 18.09 -4.54
N SER A 56 2.33 19.01 -4.79
CA SER A 56 2.30 19.87 -5.98
C SER A 56 2.54 19.07 -7.25
N CYS A 57 1.98 19.53 -8.36
CA CYS A 57 2.17 18.91 -9.69
C CYS A 57 3.65 18.76 -10.03
N ALA A 58 4.45 19.80 -9.80
CA ALA A 58 5.89 19.79 -10.06
C ALA A 58 6.65 18.78 -9.17
N ALA A 59 6.28 18.63 -7.88
CA ALA A 59 6.91 17.65 -7.00
C ALA A 59 6.56 16.22 -7.43
N PHE A 60 5.31 15.97 -7.78
CA PHE A 60 4.86 14.67 -8.26
C PHE A 60 5.57 14.29 -9.56
N GLU A 61 5.63 15.17 -10.55
CA GLU A 61 6.32 14.91 -11.81
C GLU A 61 7.81 14.61 -11.59
N ARG A 62 8.50 15.39 -10.76
CA ARG A 62 9.89 15.15 -10.37
C ARG A 62 10.09 13.78 -9.72
N GLN A 63 9.14 13.34 -8.88
CA GLN A 63 9.17 12.01 -8.27
C GLN A 63 9.04 10.91 -9.35
N LEU A 64 8.10 11.07 -10.29
CA LEU A 64 7.93 10.13 -11.40
C LEU A 64 9.18 10.05 -12.29
N ASP A 65 9.78 11.19 -12.63
CA ASP A 65 11.00 11.23 -13.43
C ASP A 65 12.14 10.45 -12.76
N TRP A 66 12.30 10.64 -11.46
CA TRP A 66 13.30 9.91 -10.69
C TRP A 66 12.99 8.40 -10.63
N LEU A 67 11.72 8.03 -10.41
CA LEU A 67 11.30 6.63 -10.35
C LEU A 67 11.56 5.91 -11.68
N GLN A 68 11.18 6.51 -12.80
CA GLN A 68 11.39 5.92 -14.13
C GLN A 68 12.88 5.70 -14.46
N GLN A 69 13.78 6.53 -13.92
CA GLN A 69 15.22 6.41 -14.15
C GLN A 69 15.89 5.39 -13.22
N HIS A 70 15.34 5.15 -12.02
CA HIS A 70 16.06 4.44 -10.96
C HIS A 70 15.35 3.21 -10.41
N ARG A 71 14.08 2.99 -10.76
CA ARG A 71 13.24 1.91 -10.21
C ARG A 71 12.45 1.24 -11.31
N GLU A 72 12.11 -0.01 -11.06
CA GLU A 72 11.09 -0.68 -11.83
C GLU A 72 9.72 -0.31 -11.26
N ILE A 73 8.86 0.34 -12.05
CA ILE A 73 7.51 0.69 -11.61
C ILE A 73 6.59 -0.46 -12.04
N ILE A 74 5.94 -1.09 -11.06
CA ILE A 74 5.09 -2.26 -11.25
C ILE A 74 3.70 -2.05 -10.66
N SER A 75 2.72 -2.83 -11.11
CA SER A 75 1.37 -2.84 -10.53
C SER A 75 1.35 -3.49 -9.13
N LEU A 76 0.29 -3.23 -8.35
CA LEU A 76 0.07 -3.90 -7.06
C LEU A 76 -0.04 -5.42 -7.21
N ALA A 77 -0.70 -5.87 -8.26
CA ALA A 77 -0.84 -7.30 -8.56
C ALA A 77 0.51 -7.96 -8.85
N GLU A 78 1.35 -7.32 -9.63
CA GLU A 78 2.71 -7.81 -9.91
C GLU A 78 3.56 -7.82 -8.62
N ALA A 79 3.46 -6.78 -7.79
CA ALA A 79 4.13 -6.75 -6.50
C ALA A 79 3.69 -7.93 -5.61
N GLN A 80 2.39 -8.16 -5.48
CA GLN A 80 1.84 -9.28 -4.73
C GLN A 80 2.34 -10.63 -5.26
N ALA A 81 2.34 -10.81 -6.58
CA ALA A 81 2.82 -12.03 -7.22
C ALA A 81 4.32 -12.29 -6.91
N ARG A 82 5.17 -11.26 -7.00
CA ARG A 82 6.61 -11.37 -6.68
C ARG A 82 6.85 -11.68 -5.20
N ILE A 83 6.09 -11.06 -4.29
CA ILE A 83 6.16 -11.33 -2.85
C ILE A 83 5.80 -12.78 -2.57
N SER A 84 4.67 -13.25 -3.12
CA SER A 84 4.18 -14.62 -2.98
C SER A 84 5.12 -15.66 -3.60
N ALA A 85 5.67 -15.38 -4.78
CA ALA A 85 6.67 -16.23 -5.43
C ALA A 85 8.02 -16.28 -4.69
N GLY A 86 8.21 -15.37 -3.73
CA GLY A 86 9.43 -15.31 -2.92
C GLY A 86 10.64 -14.79 -3.67
N ARG A 87 10.45 -14.06 -4.78
CA ARG A 87 11.53 -13.55 -5.61
C ARG A 87 11.23 -12.17 -6.20
N ASN A 88 12.20 -11.26 -6.05
CA ASN A 88 12.22 -9.97 -6.73
C ASN A 88 13.68 -9.56 -6.97
N ASP A 89 14.09 -9.47 -8.25
CA ASP A 89 15.51 -9.27 -8.63
C ASP A 89 15.90 -7.79 -8.73
N ARG A 90 14.92 -6.86 -8.67
CA ARG A 90 15.15 -5.42 -8.82
C ARG A 90 14.38 -4.64 -7.77
N LEU A 91 14.92 -3.50 -7.35
CA LEU A 91 14.15 -2.56 -6.53
C LEU A 91 12.94 -2.06 -7.33
N ALA A 92 11.75 -2.41 -6.86
CA ALA A 92 10.51 -2.06 -7.51
C ALA A 92 9.68 -1.09 -6.65
N VAL A 93 8.83 -0.31 -7.33
CA VAL A 93 7.91 0.64 -6.70
C VAL A 93 6.52 0.49 -7.31
N CYS A 94 5.49 0.53 -6.46
CA CYS A 94 4.10 0.69 -6.88
C CYS A 94 3.62 2.10 -6.52
N ILE A 95 2.71 2.63 -7.32
CA ILE A 95 2.06 3.92 -7.10
C ILE A 95 0.60 3.66 -6.79
N THR A 96 0.10 4.23 -5.70
CA THR A 96 -1.30 4.15 -5.32
C THR A 96 -1.84 5.53 -4.95
N PHE A 97 -3.16 5.71 -5.10
CA PHE A 97 -3.88 6.89 -4.66
C PHE A 97 -5.02 6.47 -3.74
N ASP A 98 -5.32 7.28 -2.75
CA ASP A 98 -6.41 7.06 -1.80
C ASP A 98 -7.48 8.15 -1.93
N ASP A 99 -8.64 7.92 -1.32
CA ASP A 99 -9.81 8.79 -1.20
C ASP A 99 -10.62 8.96 -2.49
N GLY A 100 -10.00 9.35 -3.57
CA GLY A 100 -10.71 9.64 -4.81
C GLY A 100 -10.96 11.14 -4.99
N TYR A 101 -9.93 11.99 -4.88
CA TYR A 101 -10.02 13.42 -5.19
C TYR A 101 -10.11 13.70 -6.68
N ALA A 102 -11.10 14.51 -7.10
CA ALA A 102 -11.33 14.86 -8.50
C ALA A 102 -10.14 15.57 -9.18
N ASP A 103 -9.36 16.33 -8.41
CA ASP A 103 -8.18 17.06 -8.91
C ASP A 103 -7.15 16.12 -9.56
N ASN A 104 -7.09 14.87 -9.13
CA ASN A 104 -6.16 13.89 -9.72
C ASN A 104 -6.46 13.62 -11.20
N CYS A 105 -7.71 13.77 -11.65
CA CYS A 105 -8.10 13.66 -13.06
C CYS A 105 -7.61 14.82 -13.92
N LEU A 106 -7.19 15.94 -13.32
CA LEU A 106 -6.71 17.11 -14.05
C LEU A 106 -5.22 17.01 -14.41
N PHE A 107 -4.43 16.30 -13.59
CA PHE A 107 -2.98 16.22 -13.79
C PHE A 107 -2.40 14.82 -13.60
N ALA A 108 -2.56 14.21 -12.40
CA ALA A 108 -1.86 12.96 -12.05
C ALA A 108 -2.27 11.79 -12.93
N VAL A 109 -3.57 11.56 -13.10
CA VAL A 109 -4.10 10.44 -13.89
C VAL A 109 -3.70 10.57 -15.36
N PRO A 110 -3.93 11.71 -16.05
CA PRO A 110 -3.47 11.88 -17.44
C PRO A 110 -1.96 11.69 -17.61
N LEU A 111 -1.15 12.19 -16.67
CA LEU A 111 0.31 12.05 -16.73
C LEU A 111 0.76 10.59 -16.62
N LEU A 112 0.19 9.84 -15.67
CA LEU A 112 0.49 8.43 -15.48
C LEU A 112 0.07 7.58 -16.68
N LEU A 113 -1.13 7.81 -17.23
CA LEU A 113 -1.61 7.13 -18.43
C LEU A 113 -0.73 7.44 -19.65
N LYS A 114 -0.39 8.72 -19.87
CA LYS A 114 0.52 9.15 -20.96
C LYS A 114 1.89 8.47 -20.88
N ARG A 115 2.41 8.27 -19.66
CA ARG A 115 3.71 7.63 -19.42
C ARG A 115 3.61 6.09 -19.33
N SER A 116 2.41 5.50 -19.51
CA SER A 116 2.15 4.06 -19.36
C SER A 116 2.61 3.51 -18.00
N ILE A 117 2.48 4.31 -16.94
CA ILE A 117 2.85 3.94 -15.57
C ILE A 117 1.64 3.26 -14.92
N PRO A 118 1.76 2.01 -14.43
CA PRO A 118 0.69 1.35 -13.70
C PRO A 118 0.49 1.98 -12.33
N PHE A 119 -0.77 2.13 -11.92
CA PHE A 119 -1.13 2.58 -10.58
C PHE A 119 -2.47 2.00 -10.15
N THR A 120 -2.73 1.99 -8.82
CA THR A 120 -4.00 1.58 -8.24
C THR A 120 -4.66 2.79 -7.59
N TYR A 121 -5.95 2.98 -7.85
CA TYR A 121 -6.73 4.11 -7.38
C TYR A 121 -7.81 3.63 -6.41
N PHE A 122 -7.60 3.85 -5.11
CA PHE A 122 -8.52 3.45 -4.04
C PHE A 122 -9.56 4.55 -3.81
N VAL A 123 -10.83 4.17 -3.80
CA VAL A 123 -11.94 5.13 -3.75
C VAL A 123 -12.90 4.87 -2.59
N THR A 124 -13.41 5.96 -2.00
CA THR A 124 -14.42 5.94 -0.96
C THR A 124 -15.80 6.17 -1.57
N THR A 125 -16.62 5.13 -1.64
CA THR A 125 -17.79 5.10 -2.52
C THR A 125 -18.89 6.08 -2.14
N LYS A 126 -19.16 6.28 -0.85
CA LYS A 126 -20.21 7.20 -0.38
C LYS A 126 -19.95 8.64 -0.79
N HIS A 127 -18.70 9.11 -0.66
CA HIS A 127 -18.34 10.47 -1.03
C HIS A 127 -18.48 10.69 -2.54
N ILE A 128 -18.07 9.70 -3.33
CA ILE A 128 -18.21 9.73 -4.80
C ILE A 128 -19.68 9.70 -5.20
N ALA A 129 -20.48 8.77 -4.67
CA ALA A 129 -21.90 8.65 -5.04
C ALA A 129 -22.72 9.89 -4.67
N ARG A 130 -22.41 10.53 -3.54
CA ARG A 130 -23.13 11.71 -3.05
C ARG A 130 -22.54 13.04 -3.48
N GLN A 131 -21.33 13.03 -4.08
CA GLN A 131 -20.57 14.24 -4.40
C GLN A 131 -20.34 15.14 -3.17
N GLU A 132 -20.11 14.51 -2.01
CA GLU A 132 -19.87 15.18 -0.74
C GLU A 132 -18.36 15.25 -0.46
N PRO A 133 -17.81 16.42 -0.10
CA PRO A 133 -16.40 16.53 0.28
C PRO A 133 -16.10 15.74 1.56
N PHE A 134 -14.85 15.36 1.74
CA PHE A 134 -14.44 14.69 2.97
C PHE A 134 -14.63 15.59 4.20
N PRO A 135 -15.15 15.05 5.33
CA PRO A 135 -15.42 15.84 6.53
C PRO A 135 -14.19 16.57 7.09
N HIS A 136 -13.01 16.00 6.94
CA HIS A 136 -11.77 16.60 7.43
C HIS A 136 -11.37 17.84 6.60
N ASP A 137 -11.62 17.87 5.30
CA ASP A 137 -11.39 19.03 4.44
C ASP A 137 -12.49 20.08 4.62
N ALA A 138 -13.73 19.66 4.68
CA ALA A 138 -14.87 20.56 4.90
C ALA A 138 -14.75 21.34 6.23
N ARG A 139 -14.34 20.67 7.31
CA ARG A 139 -14.09 21.30 8.63
C ARG A 139 -12.96 22.33 8.60
N ARG A 140 -12.04 22.25 7.66
CA ARG A 140 -10.96 23.22 7.45
C ARG A 140 -11.32 24.35 6.48
N GLY A 141 -12.58 24.38 6.01
CA GLY A 141 -13.03 25.36 5.02
C GLY A 141 -12.51 25.08 3.60
N LEU A 142 -12.07 23.85 3.34
CA LEU A 142 -11.55 23.40 2.05
C LEU A 142 -12.43 22.25 1.51
N PRO A 143 -13.67 22.50 1.08
CA PRO A 143 -14.54 21.45 0.54
C PRO A 143 -14.02 20.99 -0.84
N LEU A 144 -13.06 20.07 -0.85
CA LEU A 144 -12.49 19.51 -2.06
C LEU A 144 -13.44 18.47 -2.66
N ALA A 145 -13.62 18.52 -3.97
CA ALA A 145 -14.55 17.63 -4.66
C ALA A 145 -13.99 16.20 -4.78
N PRO A 146 -14.79 15.15 -4.48
CA PRO A 146 -14.47 13.79 -4.85
C PRO A 146 -14.65 13.58 -6.35
N ASN A 147 -14.09 12.50 -6.89
CA ASN A 147 -14.35 12.08 -8.25
C ASN A 147 -15.85 11.82 -8.48
N THR A 148 -16.27 11.88 -9.73
CA THR A 148 -17.58 11.35 -10.15
C THR A 148 -17.48 9.86 -10.48
N VAL A 149 -18.62 9.16 -10.48
CA VAL A 149 -18.70 7.76 -10.95
C VAL A 149 -18.19 7.63 -12.39
N ASP A 150 -18.51 8.60 -13.25
CA ASP A 150 -18.05 8.58 -14.65
C ASP A 150 -16.53 8.74 -14.77
N GLN A 151 -15.88 9.53 -13.90
CA GLN A 151 -14.42 9.62 -13.85
C GLN A 151 -13.79 8.28 -13.40
N ILE A 152 -14.39 7.60 -12.42
CA ILE A 152 -13.92 6.29 -11.97
C ILE A 152 -14.09 5.25 -13.08
N ARG A 153 -15.22 5.26 -13.78
CA ARG A 153 -15.45 4.40 -14.94
C ARG A 153 -14.45 4.64 -16.06
N ALA A 154 -14.22 5.92 -16.41
CA ALA A 154 -13.25 6.28 -17.44
C ALA A 154 -11.81 5.85 -17.08
N MET A 155 -11.39 5.97 -15.82
CA MET A 155 -10.10 5.45 -15.36
C MET A 155 -10.05 3.92 -15.49
N ALA A 156 -11.12 3.24 -15.09
CA ALA A 156 -11.22 1.79 -15.21
C ALA A 156 -11.12 1.34 -16.68
N ASP A 157 -11.83 2.00 -17.60
CA ASP A 157 -11.80 1.71 -19.04
C ASP A 157 -10.42 1.97 -19.66
N ALA A 158 -9.68 2.96 -19.12
CA ALA A 158 -8.29 3.23 -19.48
C ALA A 158 -7.28 2.21 -18.88
N GLY A 159 -7.74 1.18 -18.17
CA GLY A 159 -6.90 0.13 -17.61
C GLY A 159 -6.35 0.40 -16.21
N VAL A 160 -6.79 1.48 -15.55
CA VAL A 160 -6.41 1.76 -14.16
C VAL A 160 -7.06 0.72 -13.24
N GLU A 161 -6.30 0.19 -12.29
CA GLU A 161 -6.83 -0.68 -11.25
C GLU A 161 -7.57 0.16 -10.20
N ILE A 162 -8.88 -0.06 -10.06
CA ILE A 162 -9.69 0.59 -9.04
C ILE A 162 -9.76 -0.33 -7.81
N GLY A 163 -9.44 0.22 -6.64
CA GLY A 163 -9.46 -0.48 -5.36
C GLY A 163 -10.48 0.11 -4.39
N VAL A 164 -10.76 -0.61 -3.32
CA VAL A 164 -11.73 -0.24 -2.28
C VAL A 164 -11.04 0.53 -1.16
N HIS A 165 -11.58 1.71 -0.77
CA HIS A 165 -11.12 2.50 0.37
C HIS A 165 -12.24 2.74 1.40
N SER A 166 -12.98 1.69 1.74
CA SER A 166 -14.22 1.68 2.48
C SER A 166 -15.36 2.47 1.82
N ARG A 167 -16.54 2.39 2.42
CA ARG A 167 -17.72 3.11 1.93
C ARG A 167 -17.74 4.57 2.36
N SER A 168 -17.44 4.84 3.62
CA SER A 168 -17.56 6.17 4.23
C SER A 168 -16.30 6.66 4.95
N HIS A 169 -15.14 6.10 4.65
CA HIS A 169 -13.82 6.46 5.22
C HIS A 169 -13.78 6.33 6.76
N VAL A 170 -14.25 5.22 7.28
CA VAL A 170 -14.30 4.95 8.73
C VAL A 170 -12.97 4.46 9.28
N ASP A 171 -12.79 4.66 10.60
CA ASP A 171 -11.69 4.03 11.35
C ASP A 171 -12.11 2.65 11.83
N PHE A 172 -11.61 1.60 11.21
CA PHE A 172 -11.95 0.22 11.56
C PHE A 172 -11.47 -0.20 12.95
N GLY A 173 -10.52 0.52 13.54
CA GLY A 173 -10.10 0.32 14.92
C GLY A 173 -11.16 0.76 15.94
N GLN A 174 -12.18 1.52 15.52
CA GLN A 174 -13.24 2.03 16.35
C GLN A 174 -14.60 1.32 16.12
N ILE A 175 -14.65 0.36 15.16
CA ILE A 175 -15.88 -0.35 14.81
C ILE A 175 -15.88 -1.73 15.50
N ASN A 176 -16.91 -2.00 16.28
CA ASN A 176 -17.10 -3.29 16.94
C ASN A 176 -18.20 -4.15 16.30
N GLU A 177 -19.07 -3.55 15.50
CA GLU A 177 -20.22 -4.23 14.89
C GLU A 177 -19.82 -4.84 13.54
N LEU A 178 -19.86 -6.16 13.44
CA LEU A 178 -19.46 -6.90 12.23
C LEU A 178 -20.27 -6.47 11.00
N GLN A 179 -21.57 -6.24 11.16
CA GLN A 179 -22.44 -5.81 10.06
C GLN A 179 -22.01 -4.46 9.47
N VAL A 180 -21.51 -3.53 10.30
CA VAL A 180 -20.96 -2.25 9.83
C VAL A 180 -19.64 -2.47 9.08
N VAL A 181 -18.79 -3.36 9.59
CA VAL A 181 -17.52 -3.73 8.90
C VAL A 181 -17.80 -4.34 7.52
N GLU A 182 -18.80 -5.23 7.42
CA GLU A 182 -19.23 -5.85 6.17
C GLU A 182 -19.76 -4.79 5.18
N ASP A 183 -20.63 -3.88 5.63
CA ASP A 183 -21.17 -2.81 4.77
C ASP A 183 -20.06 -1.87 4.25
N GLU A 184 -19.10 -1.52 5.09
CA GLU A 184 -17.98 -0.65 4.74
C GLU A 184 -17.00 -1.31 3.75
N ILE A 185 -16.88 -2.63 3.76
CA ILE A 185 -15.94 -3.37 2.89
C ILE A 185 -16.67 -3.99 1.69
N VAL A 186 -17.64 -4.88 1.96
CA VAL A 186 -18.34 -5.63 0.91
C VAL A 186 -19.33 -4.74 0.18
N GLY A 187 -20.04 -3.85 0.90
CA GLY A 187 -20.92 -2.86 0.28
C GLY A 187 -20.16 -1.93 -0.66
N ALA A 188 -19.02 -1.37 -0.21
CA ALA A 188 -18.16 -0.55 -1.08
C ALA A 188 -17.62 -1.31 -2.29
N LYS A 189 -17.19 -2.57 -2.09
CA LYS A 189 -16.72 -3.43 -3.19
C LYS A 189 -17.80 -3.60 -4.25
N GLN A 190 -19.02 -3.95 -3.84
CA GLN A 190 -20.16 -4.16 -4.74
C GLN A 190 -20.53 -2.88 -5.50
N GLU A 191 -20.51 -1.72 -4.83
CA GLU A 191 -20.75 -0.42 -5.47
C GLU A 191 -19.72 -0.14 -6.57
N ILE A 192 -18.43 -0.31 -6.28
CA ILE A 192 -17.36 -0.09 -7.28
C ILE A 192 -17.50 -1.07 -8.45
N GLU A 193 -17.69 -2.36 -8.17
CA GLU A 193 -17.85 -3.39 -9.21
C GLU A 193 -19.06 -3.12 -10.08
N GLY A 194 -20.16 -2.61 -9.51
CA GLY A 194 -21.34 -2.14 -10.25
C GLY A 194 -21.03 -0.92 -11.15
N TRP A 195 -20.15 -0.02 -10.72
CA TRP A 195 -19.77 1.13 -11.54
C TRP A 195 -18.86 0.76 -12.71
N ILE A 196 -17.87 -0.12 -12.48
CA ILE A 196 -16.82 -0.40 -13.46
C ILE A 196 -17.03 -1.71 -14.24
N GLY A 197 -18.03 -2.52 -13.88
CA GLY A 197 -18.38 -3.77 -14.56
C GLY A 197 -17.34 -4.90 -14.44
N ARG A 198 -16.42 -4.80 -13.47
CA ARG A 198 -15.37 -5.80 -13.24
C ARG A 198 -15.00 -5.92 -11.77
N ALA A 199 -14.39 -7.06 -11.38
CA ALA A 199 -13.99 -7.31 -10.00
C ALA A 199 -12.86 -6.37 -9.54
N THR A 200 -12.95 -5.90 -8.31
CA THR A 200 -11.88 -5.23 -7.58
C THR A 200 -11.03 -6.24 -6.81
N ARG A 201 -9.73 -5.97 -6.65
CA ARG A 201 -8.79 -6.92 -6.05
C ARG A 201 -8.22 -6.50 -4.72
N PHE A 202 -8.11 -5.20 -4.45
CA PHE A 202 -7.41 -4.69 -3.28
C PHE A 202 -8.26 -3.75 -2.46
N PHE A 203 -8.03 -3.81 -1.14
CA PHE A 203 -8.57 -2.89 -0.15
C PHE A 203 -7.44 -2.02 0.41
N ALA A 204 -7.68 -0.72 0.65
CA ALA A 204 -6.79 0.11 1.44
C ALA A 204 -7.53 0.58 2.68
N PHE A 205 -6.94 0.37 3.86
CA PHE A 205 -7.52 0.84 5.10
C PHE A 205 -7.46 2.36 5.21
N PRO A 206 -8.60 3.05 5.46
CA PRO A 206 -8.58 4.45 5.88
C PRO A 206 -7.66 4.64 7.09
N PHE A 207 -6.91 5.75 7.12
CA PHE A 207 -5.83 6.02 8.09
C PHE A 207 -4.69 4.99 8.04
N GLY A 208 -4.98 3.71 8.01
CA GLY A 208 -4.07 2.60 7.76
C GLY A 208 -2.93 2.41 8.76
N MET A 209 -2.99 3.03 9.96
CA MET A 209 -2.03 2.80 11.05
C MET A 209 -2.38 1.50 11.79
N PRO A 210 -1.46 0.88 12.55
CA PRO A 210 -1.73 -0.39 13.24
C PRO A 210 -3.02 -0.41 14.07
N GLN A 211 -3.33 0.69 14.76
CA GLN A 211 -4.55 0.83 15.56
C GLN A 211 -5.84 0.97 14.75
N ASN A 212 -5.74 1.29 13.46
CA ASN A 212 -6.89 1.42 12.56
C ASN A 212 -7.23 0.10 11.84
N LEU A 213 -6.39 -0.92 11.99
CA LEU A 213 -6.62 -2.25 11.43
C LEU A 213 -7.28 -3.13 12.49
N SER A 214 -8.39 -3.79 12.13
CA SER A 214 -9.06 -4.73 13.03
C SER A 214 -9.08 -6.14 12.45
N CYS A 215 -9.01 -7.16 13.31
CA CYS A 215 -9.09 -8.56 12.88
C CYS A 215 -10.39 -8.87 12.15
N PRO A 216 -11.58 -8.45 12.65
CA PRO A 216 -12.82 -8.65 11.92
C PRO A 216 -12.77 -8.06 10.49
N ALA A 217 -12.23 -6.86 10.32
CA ALA A 217 -12.12 -6.25 9.00
C ALA A 217 -11.18 -7.05 8.06
N ILE A 218 -10.03 -7.52 8.56
CA ILE A 218 -9.11 -8.35 7.78
C ILE A 218 -9.77 -9.68 7.38
N ASP A 219 -10.56 -10.28 8.26
CA ASP A 219 -11.28 -11.52 7.96
C ASP A 219 -12.38 -11.29 6.92
N VAL A 220 -13.14 -10.20 7.02
CA VAL A 220 -14.13 -9.80 6.01
C VAL A 220 -13.46 -9.57 4.66
N ILE A 221 -12.32 -8.85 4.61
CA ILE A 221 -11.56 -8.65 3.36
C ILE A 221 -11.17 -10.01 2.75
N ARG A 222 -10.70 -10.95 3.55
CA ARG A 222 -10.31 -12.29 3.07
C ARG A 222 -11.50 -13.08 2.54
N GLN A 223 -12.64 -13.03 3.24
CA GLN A 223 -13.87 -13.75 2.87
C GLN A 223 -14.59 -13.11 1.68
N SER A 224 -14.40 -11.82 1.43
CA SER A 224 -15.03 -11.10 0.32
C SER A 224 -14.42 -11.40 -1.06
N GLY A 225 -13.34 -12.21 -1.12
CA GLY A 225 -12.64 -12.53 -2.36
C GLY A 225 -11.66 -11.45 -2.82
N LEU A 226 -11.38 -10.44 -2.00
CA LEU A 226 -10.29 -9.50 -2.25
C LEU A 226 -8.94 -10.20 -2.12
N SER A 227 -8.00 -9.88 -2.99
CA SER A 227 -6.68 -10.50 -3.04
C SER A 227 -5.75 -10.06 -1.93
N GLY A 228 -6.02 -8.91 -1.31
CA GLY A 228 -5.20 -8.38 -0.22
C GLY A 228 -5.60 -6.97 0.20
N PHE A 229 -4.89 -6.46 1.20
CA PHE A 229 -5.11 -5.12 1.71
C PHE A 229 -3.82 -4.32 1.87
N CYS A 230 -3.95 -2.99 1.85
CA CYS A 230 -2.91 -2.02 2.05
C CYS A 230 -3.05 -1.33 3.42
N SER A 231 -1.92 -1.19 4.14
CA SER A 231 -1.79 -0.31 5.31
C SER A 231 -0.99 0.95 4.98
N ALA A 232 -0.85 1.88 5.93
CA ALA A 232 -0.19 3.18 5.72
C ALA A 232 0.92 3.51 6.75
N PHE A 233 1.31 2.58 7.62
CA PHE A 233 2.30 2.85 8.66
C PHE A 233 3.78 2.74 8.22
N GLY A 234 4.02 2.56 6.94
CA GLY A 234 5.35 2.57 6.34
C GLY A 234 6.16 1.30 6.57
N GLY A 235 6.53 0.64 5.49
CA GLY A 235 7.35 -0.56 5.51
C GLY A 235 7.63 -1.06 4.11
N TYR A 236 8.71 -1.82 3.97
CA TYR A 236 9.05 -2.51 2.74
C TYR A 236 8.29 -3.83 2.65
N ASN A 237 7.94 -4.22 1.45
CA ASN A 237 7.38 -5.53 1.15
C ASN A 237 8.50 -6.41 0.62
N TRP A 238 8.89 -7.38 1.43
CA TRP A 238 9.96 -8.31 1.09
C TRP A 238 9.40 -9.58 0.42
N PRO A 239 10.10 -10.18 -0.54
CA PRO A 239 9.77 -11.51 -1.02
C PRO A 239 9.64 -12.51 0.13
N ARG A 240 8.66 -13.40 0.08
CA ARG A 240 8.31 -14.40 1.11
C ARG A 240 7.65 -13.84 2.39
N CYS A 241 7.38 -12.54 2.46
CA CYS A 241 6.52 -12.01 3.51
C CYS A 241 5.04 -12.26 3.16
N ASP A 242 4.16 -11.89 4.10
CA ASP A 242 2.73 -11.95 3.85
C ASP A 242 2.34 -11.08 2.65
N SER A 243 1.93 -11.72 1.56
CA SER A 243 1.50 -11.05 0.33
C SER A 243 0.06 -10.54 0.39
N PHE A 244 -0.71 -10.95 1.40
CA PHE A 244 -2.05 -10.44 1.62
C PHE A 244 -2.04 -9.06 2.27
N HIS A 245 -1.00 -8.73 3.07
CA HIS A 245 -0.80 -7.43 3.70
C HIS A 245 0.30 -6.63 2.99
N LEU A 246 -0.08 -5.64 2.21
CA LEU A 246 0.82 -4.76 1.48
C LEU A 246 1.06 -3.45 2.27
N ARG A 247 2.30 -3.23 2.69
CA ARG A 247 2.70 -2.04 3.46
C ARG A 247 3.05 -0.89 2.54
N ARG A 248 2.62 0.32 2.88
CA ARG A 248 2.82 1.50 2.04
C ARG A 248 3.54 2.61 2.80
N PHE A 249 4.24 3.46 2.04
CA PHE A 249 4.83 4.71 2.51
C PHE A 249 4.02 5.88 1.98
N HIS A 250 3.76 6.87 2.83
CA HIS A 250 3.20 8.14 2.37
C HIS A 250 4.20 8.82 1.41
N ALA A 251 3.76 9.16 0.22
CA ALA A 251 4.53 9.98 -0.70
C ALA A 251 4.51 11.43 -0.19
N ASP A 252 5.69 11.95 0.11
CA ASP A 252 5.87 13.28 0.69
C ASP A 252 6.23 14.30 -0.40
N GLU A 253 5.79 15.56 -0.25
CA GLU A 253 6.23 16.66 -1.11
C GLU A 253 7.74 16.92 -0.99
N ASP A 254 8.34 16.66 0.19
CA ASP A 254 9.79 16.76 0.39
C ASP A 254 10.51 15.62 -0.35
N PHE A 255 11.26 16.01 -1.37
CA PHE A 255 11.98 15.07 -2.21
C PHE A 255 13.03 14.23 -1.45
N GLN A 256 13.62 14.77 -0.37
CA GLN A 256 14.55 14.00 0.47
C GLN A 256 13.81 12.90 1.24
N GLN A 257 12.61 13.21 1.72
CA GLN A 257 11.76 12.23 2.37
C GLN A 257 11.29 11.14 1.39
N PHE A 258 10.87 11.54 0.20
CA PHE A 258 10.56 10.61 -0.88
C PHE A 258 11.76 9.68 -1.19
N LEU A 259 12.97 10.23 -1.40
CA LEU A 259 14.18 9.43 -1.62
C LEU A 259 14.45 8.45 -0.47
N ASN A 260 14.19 8.87 0.77
CA ASN A 260 14.39 8.02 1.93
C ASN A 260 13.47 6.79 1.92
N TRP A 261 12.26 6.89 1.36
CA TRP A 261 11.32 5.78 1.25
C TRP A 261 11.64 4.84 0.08
N VAL A 262 12.01 5.38 -1.06
CA VAL A 262 12.25 4.58 -2.28
C VAL A 262 13.68 4.04 -2.40
N THR A 263 14.54 4.35 -1.44
CA THR A 263 15.86 3.72 -1.26
C THR A 263 15.87 2.91 0.03
N ILE A 264 16.64 1.83 0.12
CA ILE A 264 16.62 0.95 1.30
C ILE A 264 17.07 1.74 2.54
N CYS A 265 16.13 2.21 3.35
CA CYS A 265 16.40 2.96 4.57
C CYS A 265 16.75 1.99 5.72
N PRO A 266 17.95 2.08 6.33
CA PRO A 266 18.36 1.17 7.41
C PRO A 266 17.38 1.14 8.58
N ARG A 267 16.89 2.33 8.98
CA ARG A 267 15.95 2.45 10.11
C ARG A 267 14.60 1.82 9.83
N LYS A 268 14.13 1.87 8.57
CA LYS A 268 12.81 1.32 8.20
C LYS A 268 12.80 -0.19 8.04
N GLN A 269 13.92 -0.83 7.80
CA GLN A 269 14.03 -2.28 7.85
C GLN A 269 13.64 -2.81 9.24
N VAL A 270 14.29 -2.29 10.29
CA VAL A 270 14.04 -2.69 11.69
C VAL A 270 12.60 -2.37 12.14
N LEU A 271 12.06 -1.19 11.74
CA LEU A 271 10.69 -0.82 12.11
C LEU A 271 9.64 -1.71 11.43
N THR A 272 9.89 -2.17 10.21
CA THR A 272 9.00 -3.11 9.50
C THR A 272 8.89 -4.44 10.23
N GLU A 273 10.00 -4.96 10.74
CA GLU A 273 10.03 -6.20 11.52
C GLU A 273 9.23 -6.08 12.83
N ARG A 274 9.42 -4.97 13.56
CA ARG A 274 8.70 -4.72 14.82
C ARG A 274 7.20 -4.50 14.61
N ALA A 275 6.80 -3.76 13.57
CA ALA A 275 5.40 -3.51 13.27
C ALA A 275 4.66 -4.79 12.82
N ALA A 276 5.34 -5.68 12.10
CA ALA A 276 4.77 -6.96 11.71
C ALA A 276 4.39 -7.84 12.92
N ALA A 277 5.16 -7.75 14.02
CA ALA A 277 4.91 -8.49 15.25
C ALA A 277 3.72 -7.95 16.07
N HIS A 278 3.16 -6.80 15.72
CA HIS A 278 2.10 -6.12 16.50
C HIS A 278 0.71 -6.17 15.85
N ILE A 279 0.55 -6.86 14.70
CA ILE A 279 -0.77 -7.07 14.12
C ILE A 279 -1.33 -8.39 14.71
N PRO A 280 -2.41 -8.34 15.51
CA PRO A 280 -2.92 -9.52 16.24
C PRO A 280 -3.38 -10.67 15.34
N CYS A 281 -3.55 -10.43 14.04
CA CYS A 281 -4.20 -11.35 13.09
C CYS A 281 -3.22 -12.08 12.17
N SER A 282 -1.93 -12.12 12.48
CA SER A 282 -0.92 -12.75 11.61
C SER A 282 -0.73 -14.27 11.83
N ALA A 283 -1.56 -14.92 12.64
CA ALA A 283 -1.53 -16.37 12.76
C ALA A 283 -2.40 -17.03 11.66
N PRO A 284 -1.89 -17.99 10.87
CA PRO A 284 -2.74 -18.74 9.96
C PRO A 284 -3.74 -19.58 10.78
N SER A 285 -5.02 -19.28 10.65
CA SER A 285 -6.09 -20.18 11.10
C SER A 285 -6.11 -21.41 10.19
N GLY A 286 -5.37 -22.46 10.54
CA GLY A 286 -5.26 -23.67 9.75
C GLY A 286 -4.69 -24.84 10.52
N SER A 287 -5.28 -25.20 11.67
CA SER A 287 -5.25 -26.57 12.16
C SER A 287 -6.67 -27.15 12.10
N VAL A 288 -7.05 -27.63 10.93
CA VAL A 288 -8.12 -28.61 10.81
C VAL A 288 -7.61 -29.85 11.54
N SER A 289 -8.19 -30.16 12.68
CA SER A 289 -7.98 -31.43 13.37
C SER A 289 -8.45 -32.56 12.46
N PRO A 290 -7.61 -33.53 12.07
CA PRO A 290 -8.12 -34.72 11.40
C PRO A 290 -8.85 -35.58 12.42
N GLY A 291 -10.12 -35.84 12.13
CA GLY A 291 -10.89 -36.84 12.84
C GLY A 291 -10.17 -38.18 12.82
N SER A 292 -10.25 -38.84 13.94
CA SER A 292 -9.76 -40.20 14.20
C SER A 292 -10.16 -41.20 13.11
N ALA A 293 -9.15 -41.70 12.40
CA ALA A 293 -9.25 -42.95 11.66
C ALA A 293 -7.97 -43.78 11.89
N SER A 294 -8.20 -45.03 12.26
CA SER A 294 -7.30 -46.04 12.78
C SER A 294 -6.16 -46.47 11.86
N SER A 295 -5.02 -46.69 12.51
CA SER A 295 -3.98 -47.72 12.29
C SER A 295 -3.59 -48.18 10.88
N GLY A 296 -2.35 -47.88 10.53
CA GLY A 296 -1.62 -48.53 9.45
C GLY A 296 -0.17 -48.01 9.44
N SER A 297 0.70 -48.77 10.10
CA SER A 297 2.14 -48.49 10.19
C SER A 297 2.85 -48.70 8.85
N VAL A 298 3.52 -47.68 8.31
CA VAL A 298 4.68 -47.83 7.43
C VAL A 298 5.66 -46.71 7.76
N SER A 299 6.83 -47.15 8.27
CA SER A 299 7.98 -46.32 8.57
C SER A 299 8.77 -46.00 7.32
N LEU A 300 9.06 -44.69 7.04
CA LEU A 300 10.21 -44.21 6.26
C LEU A 300 10.64 -42.81 6.72
N PRO A 301 11.91 -42.41 6.53
CA PRO A 301 12.62 -41.54 7.46
C PRO A 301 12.43 -40.03 7.21
N ALA A 302 12.61 -39.30 8.30
CA ALA A 302 12.57 -37.84 8.38
C ALA A 302 13.68 -37.17 7.57
N SER A 303 13.29 -36.18 6.77
CA SER A 303 14.14 -35.03 6.44
C SER A 303 13.37 -33.76 6.75
N ALA A 304 13.68 -33.20 7.91
CA ALA A 304 13.12 -31.92 8.37
C ALA A 304 13.74 -30.77 7.57
N GLY A 305 12.97 -30.21 6.66
CA GLY A 305 13.25 -28.91 6.04
C GLY A 305 12.46 -27.82 6.77
N GLN A 306 13.06 -27.22 7.79
CA GLN A 306 12.52 -26.02 8.41
C GLN A 306 12.52 -24.87 7.40
N ALA A 307 11.36 -24.25 7.19
CA ALA A 307 11.24 -22.98 6.50
C ALA A 307 12.00 -21.89 7.29
N PRO A 308 12.83 -21.06 6.64
CA PRO A 308 13.50 -19.99 7.34
C PRO A 308 12.50 -18.89 7.71
N GLN A 309 12.44 -18.58 8.99
CA GLN A 309 11.79 -17.39 9.52
C GLN A 309 12.36 -16.17 8.82
N CYS A 310 11.48 -15.24 8.46
CA CYS A 310 11.82 -13.96 7.86
C CYS A 310 12.78 -13.22 8.80
N LEU A 311 14.06 -13.16 8.43
CA LEU A 311 15.12 -12.33 9.02
C LEU A 311 15.42 -12.53 10.53
N SER A 312 15.99 -13.66 10.90
CA SER A 312 16.85 -13.71 12.06
C SER A 312 18.31 -13.92 11.62
N ARG A 313 19.15 -12.96 11.99
CA ARG A 313 20.63 -12.90 11.89
C ARG A 313 21.21 -12.41 10.56
N VAL A 314 21.66 -11.16 10.61
CA VAL A 314 22.88 -10.71 9.93
C VAL A 314 23.96 -10.67 11.03
N GLU A 315 24.78 -11.70 11.11
CA GLU A 315 26.07 -11.65 11.81
C GLU A 315 27.17 -11.38 10.77
N SER A 316 28.01 -10.40 11.14
CA SER A 316 29.32 -9.94 10.62
C SER A 316 29.44 -9.76 9.12
#